data_9d4a7ebaaf80dd2c8e515124c8b505f6
#
_entry.id   9d4a7ebaaf80dd2c8e515124c8b505f6
#
_cell.length_a   1.000
_cell.length_b   1.000
_cell.length_c   1.000
_cell.angle_alpha   90.00
_cell.angle_beta   90.00
_cell.angle_gamma   90.00
#
_symmetry.space_group_name_H-M   'P 1'
#
loop_
_entity.id
_entity.type
_entity.pdbx_description
1 polymer ?
#
loop_
_entity_poly.entity_id
_entity_poly.type
_entity_poly.pdbx_seq_one_letter_code
_entity_poly.pdbx_strand_id
1 'polypeptide(L)'
;MAQTADQTLEAPQATTPAAAEPTQNQSIAVEIYDQIYHLRGTDPAYIERLASIVDAKMRAVSAHGNTVDSLRVAVLAALNIADELCCARDRIDNLAGTLQNSQQSVRSRAGDLSHLLDELLEDRKVG
;
A
#
# COMPACT_ATOMS: atom_id res chain seq x y z
N MET A 1 26.62 40.82 -24.94
CA MET A 1 26.44 40.29 -24.89
C MET A 1 25.88 40.05 -24.00
N ALA A 2 25.65 40.21 -23.87
CA ALA A 2 25.23 39.90 -23.04
C ALA A 2 24.28 39.34 -22.84
N GLN A 3 24.17 39.01 -23.10
CA GLN A 3 23.54 38.43 -22.89
C GLN A 3 23.29 37.72 -22.33
N THR A 4 23.53 37.57 -22.61
CA THR A 4 23.61 36.64 -22.09
C THR A 4 23.23 36.62 -20.91
N ALA A 5 23.33 36.94 -20.66
CA ALA A 5 23.13 36.92 -19.47
C ALA A 5 21.80 36.63 -19.02
N ASP A 6 21.57 36.76 -19.45
CA ASP A 6 20.60 36.53 -19.01
C ASP A 6 20.09 35.59 -18.79
N GLN A 7 20.37 35.07 -19.21
CA GLN A 7 20.05 34.13 -19.02
C GLN A 7 19.89 33.69 -17.90
N THR A 8 20.23 33.80 -17.73
CA THR A 8 20.27 33.28 -16.67
C THR A 8 19.23 33.40 -15.85
N LEU A 9 18.91 34.05 -16.07
CA LEU A 9 18.04 34.08 -15.38
C LEU A 9 17.31 33.27 -15.20
N GLU A 10 17.58 32.72 -15.64
CA GLU A 10 17.13 31.89 -15.44
C GLU A 10 16.97 31.42 -14.55
N ALA A 11 17.31 31.46 -14.46
CA ALA A 11 17.42 30.86 -13.66
C ALA A 11 16.71 30.88 -12.72
N PRO A 12 16.54 31.34 -12.59
CA PRO A 12 15.99 31.17 -11.62
C PRO A 12 14.93 30.74 -11.42
N GLN A 13 15.02 30.69 -11.94
CA GLN A 13 14.38 30.22 -11.79
C GLN A 13 14.06 29.67 -11.19
N ALA A 14 14.36 29.59 -11.25
CA ALA A 14 14.26 28.94 -10.71
C ALA A 14 13.97 28.88 -9.70
N THR A 15 13.94 29.16 -9.48
CA THR A 15 13.81 29.11 -8.64
C THR A 15 13.07 28.98 -7.96
N THR A 16 12.94 28.77 -7.92
CA THR A 16 12.39 28.63 -7.33
C THR A 16 11.36 28.53 -6.82
N PRO A 17 11.05 28.85 -6.89
CA PRO A 17 9.77 28.85 -6.28
C PRO A 17 9.07 27.60 -6.36
N ALA A 18 9.35 26.91 -7.22
CA ALA A 18 8.82 25.58 -7.30
C ALA A 18 8.90 24.89 -5.98
N ALA A 19 9.90 25.21 -5.27
CA ALA A 19 10.10 24.63 -3.96
C ALA A 19 8.94 24.89 -3.04
N ALA A 20 8.17 25.90 -3.33
CA ALA A 20 7.08 26.28 -2.45
C ALA A 20 5.91 25.33 -2.52
N GLU A 21 5.90 24.41 -3.45
CA GLU A 21 4.76 23.51 -3.63
C GLU A 21 5.10 22.11 -3.19
N PRO A 22 4.96 21.81 -1.92
CA PRO A 22 5.36 20.49 -1.42
C PRO A 22 4.45 19.36 -1.88
N THR A 23 3.23 19.67 -2.30
CA THR A 23 2.30 18.64 -2.75
C THR A 23 2.42 18.32 -4.23
N GLN A 24 3.28 19.01 -4.94
CA GLN A 24 3.43 18.75 -6.36
C GLN A 24 4.22 17.47 -6.60
N ASN A 25 3.92 16.85 -7.72
CA ASN A 25 4.67 15.68 -8.13
C ASN A 25 6.14 16.02 -8.31
N GLN A 26 6.98 15.22 -7.74
CA GLN A 26 8.42 15.37 -7.85
C GLN A 26 8.98 14.17 -8.58
N SER A 27 10.11 14.39 -9.23
CA SER A 27 10.85 13.30 -9.82
C SER A 27 11.72 12.69 -8.73
N ILE A 28 11.49 11.43 -8.46
CA ILE A 28 12.18 10.71 -7.39
C ILE A 28 13.00 9.61 -8.04
N ALA A 29 14.32 9.65 -7.82
CA ALA A 29 15.21 8.65 -8.37
C ALA A 29 15.26 7.46 -7.41
N VAL A 30 14.99 6.28 -7.91
CA VAL A 30 15.05 5.05 -7.13
C VAL A 30 15.89 4.04 -7.89
N GLU A 31 16.53 3.17 -7.14
CA GLU A 31 17.31 2.11 -7.73
C GLU A 31 16.57 0.79 -7.57
N ILE A 32 16.32 0.13 -8.70
CA ILE A 32 15.65 -1.17 -8.71
C ILE A 32 16.48 -2.10 -9.57
N TYR A 33 16.95 -3.18 -8.97
CA TYR A 33 17.74 -4.20 -9.67
C TYR A 33 18.91 -3.58 -10.43
N ASP A 34 19.66 -2.74 -9.72
CA ASP A 34 20.88 -2.09 -10.21
C ASP A 34 20.64 -1.08 -11.33
N GLN A 35 19.41 -0.61 -11.50
CA GLN A 35 19.09 0.43 -12.47
C GLN A 35 18.34 1.56 -11.78
N ILE A 36 18.58 2.76 -12.27
CA ILE A 36 17.98 3.94 -11.68
C ILE A 36 16.78 4.36 -12.51
N TYR A 37 15.67 4.57 -11.83
CA TYR A 37 14.42 4.99 -12.45
C TYR A 37 13.97 6.29 -11.82
N HIS A 38 13.42 7.16 -12.65
CA HIS A 38 12.89 8.44 -12.19
C HIS A 38 11.38 8.33 -12.18
N LEU A 39 10.80 8.34 -10.99
CA LEU A 39 9.38 8.16 -10.82
C LEU A 39 8.77 9.46 -10.33
N ARG A 40 7.51 9.66 -10.64
CA ARG A 40 6.78 10.82 -10.17
C ARG A 40 5.90 10.47 -9.02
N GLY A 41 5.90 11.34 -8.02
CA GLY A 41 5.07 11.11 -6.87
C GLY A 41 5.13 12.28 -5.93
N THR A 42 4.25 12.29 -4.96
CA THR A 42 4.18 13.36 -3.96
C THR A 42 4.81 12.94 -2.64
N ASP A 43 5.06 11.66 -2.47
CA ASP A 43 5.60 11.12 -1.20
C ASP A 43 6.85 10.30 -1.52
N PRO A 44 8.04 10.92 -1.42
CA PRO A 44 9.28 10.21 -1.75
C PRO A 44 9.50 8.95 -0.91
N ALA A 45 9.18 9.00 0.37
CA ALA A 45 9.40 7.85 1.25
C ALA A 45 8.55 6.66 0.81
N TYR A 46 7.32 6.93 0.41
CA TYR A 46 6.43 5.88 -0.07
C TYR A 46 6.94 5.28 -1.39
N ILE A 47 7.39 6.13 -2.30
CA ILE A 47 7.93 5.67 -3.58
C ILE A 47 9.17 4.82 -3.35
N GLU A 48 10.04 5.24 -2.44
CA GLU A 48 11.23 4.46 -2.13
C GLU A 48 10.87 3.11 -1.53
N ARG A 49 9.83 3.06 -0.73
CA ARG A 49 9.38 1.81 -0.14
C ARG A 49 8.86 0.85 -1.22
N LEU A 50 8.11 1.38 -2.18
CA LEU A 50 7.63 0.56 -3.29
C LEU A 50 8.80 0.02 -4.11
N ALA A 51 9.76 0.88 -4.39
CA ALA A 51 10.94 0.47 -5.16
C ALA A 51 11.72 -0.62 -4.42
N SER A 52 11.82 -0.49 -3.12
CA SER A 52 12.52 -1.47 -2.29
C SER A 52 11.85 -2.83 -2.35
N ILE A 53 10.52 -2.85 -2.35
CA ILE A 53 9.77 -4.10 -2.45
C ILE A 53 10.03 -4.78 -3.78
N VAL A 54 9.98 -4.02 -4.87
CA VAL A 54 10.21 -4.57 -6.20
C VAL A 54 11.65 -5.07 -6.31
N ASP A 55 12.60 -4.29 -5.84
CA ASP A 55 14.01 -4.67 -5.87
C ASP A 55 14.23 -5.97 -5.14
N ALA A 56 13.68 -6.10 -3.95
CA ALA A 56 13.84 -7.32 -3.15
C ALA A 56 13.23 -8.53 -3.85
N LYS A 57 12.07 -8.35 -4.49
CA LYS A 57 11.43 -9.45 -5.20
C LYS A 57 12.24 -9.88 -6.42
N MET A 58 12.77 -8.93 -7.16
CA MET A 58 13.59 -9.25 -8.31
C MET A 58 14.87 -9.99 -7.90
N ARG A 59 15.49 -9.56 -6.81
CA ARG A 59 16.69 -10.22 -6.35
C ARG A 59 16.40 -11.62 -5.83
N ALA A 60 15.25 -11.82 -5.20
CA ALA A 60 14.86 -13.13 -4.73
C ALA A 60 14.62 -14.09 -5.90
N VAL A 61 13.94 -13.62 -6.93
CA VAL A 61 13.70 -14.44 -8.12
C VAL A 61 15.01 -14.77 -8.81
N SER A 62 15.88 -13.80 -8.93
CA SER A 62 17.16 -13.96 -9.59
C SER A 62 18.05 -14.98 -8.85
N ALA A 63 17.97 -14.99 -7.53
CA ALA A 63 18.76 -15.92 -6.73
C ALA A 63 18.31 -17.37 -6.91
N HIS A 64 17.05 -17.59 -7.18
CA HIS A 64 16.50 -18.94 -7.34
C HIS A 64 16.70 -19.52 -8.71
N GLY A 65 16.83 -18.68 -9.73
CA GLY A 65 17.05 -19.14 -11.08
C GLY A 65 18.27 -18.48 -11.64
N ASN A 66 18.96 -19.09 -12.54
CA ASN A 66 20.14 -18.50 -13.18
C ASN A 66 19.72 -17.55 -14.30
N THR A 67 18.69 -16.76 -14.06
CA THR A 67 18.13 -15.88 -15.07
C THR A 67 18.92 -14.58 -15.08
N VAL A 68 19.46 -14.26 -16.24
CA VAL A 68 20.16 -12.99 -16.44
C VAL A 68 19.30 -11.97 -17.16
N ASP A 69 18.17 -12.41 -17.69
CA ASP A 69 17.27 -11.53 -18.41
C ASP A 69 16.42 -10.74 -17.40
N SER A 70 16.70 -9.46 -17.31
CA SER A 70 16.02 -8.60 -16.33
C SER A 70 14.52 -8.49 -16.61
N LEU A 71 14.11 -8.58 -17.86
CA LEU A 71 12.68 -8.54 -18.18
C LEU A 71 11.97 -9.75 -17.59
N ARG A 72 12.56 -10.92 -17.76
CA ARG A 72 11.98 -12.14 -17.22
C ARG A 72 11.94 -12.09 -15.69
N VAL A 73 13.01 -11.61 -15.10
CA VAL A 73 13.06 -11.45 -13.64
C VAL A 73 11.95 -10.52 -13.18
N ALA A 74 11.76 -9.42 -13.91
CA ALA A 74 10.71 -8.46 -13.53
C ALA A 74 9.32 -9.08 -13.63
N VAL A 75 9.06 -9.87 -14.68
CA VAL A 75 7.76 -10.52 -14.83
C VAL A 75 7.51 -11.51 -13.70
N LEU A 76 8.51 -12.30 -13.37
CA LEU A 76 8.38 -13.29 -12.30
C LEU A 76 8.21 -12.60 -10.94
N ALA A 77 8.94 -11.50 -10.73
CA ALA A 77 8.78 -10.72 -9.50
C ALA A 77 7.38 -10.14 -9.43
N ALA A 78 6.85 -9.65 -10.55
CA ALA A 78 5.49 -9.12 -10.58
C ALA A 78 4.47 -10.21 -10.24
N LEU A 79 4.67 -11.42 -10.74
CA LEU A 79 3.78 -12.53 -10.40
C LEU A 79 3.83 -12.86 -8.91
N ASN A 80 5.02 -12.83 -8.32
CA ASN A 80 5.13 -13.06 -6.89
C ASN A 80 4.42 -12.00 -6.09
N ILE A 81 4.56 -10.75 -6.51
CA ILE A 81 3.89 -9.65 -5.83
C ILE A 81 2.37 -9.76 -5.97
N ALA A 82 1.92 -10.13 -7.15
CA ALA A 82 0.48 -10.34 -7.39
C ALA A 82 -0.05 -11.47 -6.53
N ASP A 83 0.72 -12.55 -6.39
CA ASP A 83 0.33 -13.67 -5.54
C ASP A 83 0.21 -13.23 -4.08
N GLU A 84 1.18 -12.48 -3.60
CA GLU A 84 1.13 -11.97 -2.24
C GLU A 84 -0.06 -11.03 -2.03
N LEU A 85 -0.36 -10.24 -3.04
CA LEU A 85 -1.51 -9.35 -2.97
C LEU A 85 -2.81 -10.13 -2.87
N CYS A 86 -2.96 -11.16 -3.69
CA CYS A 86 -4.15 -12.00 -3.65
C CYS A 86 -4.29 -12.70 -2.30
N CYS A 87 -3.19 -13.22 -1.79
CA CYS A 87 -3.21 -13.87 -0.47
C CYS A 87 -3.59 -12.88 0.62
N ALA A 88 -3.09 -11.65 0.54
CA ALA A 88 -3.43 -10.63 1.52
C ALA A 88 -4.91 -10.26 1.45
N ARG A 89 -5.43 -10.14 0.24
CA ARG A 89 -6.85 -9.83 0.05
C ARG A 89 -7.74 -10.94 0.59
N ASP A 90 -7.37 -12.18 0.31
CA ASP A 90 -8.14 -13.31 0.83
C ASP A 90 -8.14 -13.32 2.35
N ARG A 91 -7.00 -12.97 2.94
CA ARG A 91 -6.89 -12.91 4.39
C ARG A 91 -7.79 -11.84 4.98
N ILE A 92 -7.83 -10.68 4.32
CA ILE A 92 -8.68 -9.59 4.75
C ILE A 92 -10.15 -9.99 4.64
N ASP A 93 -10.53 -10.63 3.54
CA ASP A 93 -11.90 -11.09 3.35
C ASP A 93 -12.29 -12.10 4.40
N ASN A 94 -11.41 -13.03 4.71
CA ASN A 94 -11.66 -14.04 5.73
C ASN A 94 -11.82 -13.41 7.11
N LEU A 95 -10.98 -12.44 7.43
CA LEU A 95 -11.07 -11.73 8.71
C LEU A 95 -12.37 -10.95 8.80
N ALA A 96 -12.77 -10.29 7.72
CA ALA A 96 -14.02 -9.55 7.70
C ALA A 96 -15.20 -10.48 7.92
N GLY A 97 -15.19 -11.65 7.26
CA GLY A 97 -16.22 -12.65 7.44
C GLY A 97 -16.26 -13.17 8.86
N THR A 98 -15.10 -13.44 9.44
CA THR A 98 -15.01 -13.92 10.82
C THR A 98 -15.56 -12.88 11.78
N LEU A 99 -15.23 -11.61 11.57
CA LEU A 99 -15.73 -10.54 12.43
C LEU A 99 -17.25 -10.42 12.34
N GLN A 100 -17.79 -10.50 11.12
CA GLN A 100 -19.24 -10.47 10.96
C GLN A 100 -19.92 -11.62 11.67
N ASN A 101 -19.39 -12.81 11.51
CA ASN A 101 -19.93 -13.98 12.19
C ASN A 101 -19.87 -13.81 13.70
N SER A 102 -18.77 -13.28 14.18
CA SER A 102 -18.59 -13.04 15.61
C SER A 102 -19.61 -12.06 16.14
N GLN A 103 -19.83 -10.98 15.40
CA GLN A 103 -20.79 -9.96 15.78
C GLN A 103 -22.20 -10.50 15.77
N GLN A 104 -22.55 -11.29 14.76
CA GLN A 104 -23.86 -11.92 14.71
C GLN A 104 -24.07 -12.86 15.88
N SER A 105 -23.05 -13.62 16.20
CA SER A 105 -23.11 -14.55 17.31
C SER A 105 -23.34 -13.82 18.63
N VAL A 106 -22.63 -12.72 18.82
CA VAL A 106 -22.79 -11.91 20.03
C VAL A 106 -24.19 -11.32 20.09
N ARG A 107 -24.70 -10.81 18.99
CA ARG A 107 -26.05 -10.25 18.95
C ARG A 107 -27.09 -11.30 19.25
N SER A 108 -26.91 -12.47 18.69
CA SER A 108 -27.85 -13.57 18.91
C SER A 108 -27.87 -13.95 20.37
N ARG A 109 -26.72 -14.07 21.01
CA ARG A 109 -26.62 -14.39 22.40
C ARG A 109 -27.25 -13.32 23.30
N ALA A 110 -27.01 -12.06 22.93
CA ALA A 110 -27.58 -10.95 23.67
C ALA A 110 -29.10 -10.97 23.58
N GLY A 111 -29.61 -11.27 22.38
CA GLY A 111 -31.05 -11.40 22.19
C GLY A 111 -31.63 -12.54 23.02
N ASP A 112 -30.96 -13.68 23.05
CA ASP A 112 -31.40 -14.83 23.85
C ASP A 112 -31.42 -14.49 25.30
N LEU A 113 -30.39 -13.82 25.81
CA LEU A 113 -30.34 -13.44 27.22
C LEU A 113 -31.45 -12.46 27.55
N SER A 114 -31.70 -11.51 26.66
CA SER A 114 -32.77 -10.56 26.87
C SER A 114 -34.12 -11.25 26.96
N HIS A 115 -34.34 -12.20 26.08
CA HIS A 115 -35.57 -12.98 26.08
C HIS A 115 -35.75 -13.77 27.38
N LEU A 116 -34.68 -14.39 27.85
CA LEU A 116 -34.72 -15.12 29.11
C LEU A 116 -35.05 -14.22 30.28
N LEU A 117 -34.45 -13.03 30.29
CA LEU A 117 -34.75 -12.08 31.35
C LEU A 117 -36.21 -11.65 31.33
N ASP A 118 -36.75 -11.42 30.14
CA ASP A 118 -38.16 -11.06 30.00
C ASP A 118 -39.05 -12.16 30.54
N GLU A 119 -38.74 -13.40 30.22
CA GLU A 119 -39.50 -14.52 30.71
C GLU A 119 -39.47 -14.60 32.23
N LEU A 120 -38.32 -14.41 32.82
CA LEU A 120 -38.17 -14.44 34.25
C LEU A 120 -38.98 -13.34 34.94
N LEU A 121 -38.97 -12.16 34.33
CA LEU A 121 -39.71 -11.03 34.86
C LEU A 121 -41.20 -11.26 34.77
N GLU A 122 -41.65 -11.88 33.69
CA GLU A 122 -43.06 -12.22 33.56
C GLU A 122 -43.51 -13.25 34.61
N ASP A 123 -42.67 -14.23 34.84
CA ASP A 123 -42.98 -15.21 35.91
C ASP A 123 -43.13 -14.53 37.24
N ARG A 124 -42.29 -13.58 37.53
CA ARG A 124 -42.37 -12.84 38.78
C ARG A 124 -43.64 -12.02 38.86
N LYS A 125 -44.07 -11.48 37.76
CA LYS A 125 -45.31 -10.68 37.76
C LYS A 125 -46.53 -11.54 38.03
N VAL A 126 -46.51 -12.73 37.51
CA VAL A 126 -47.63 -13.63 37.66
C VAL A 126 -47.71 -14.17 39.08
N GLY A 127 -46.57 -14.40 39.68
CA GLY A 127 -46.52 -14.88 41.05
C GLY A 127 -46.64 -13.74 42.03
#